data_84bf6cbb2815e5ede467863d10cc23f2
#
_entry.id   84bf6cbb2815e5ede467863d10cc23f2
#
_cell.length_a   1.000
_cell.length_b   1.000
_cell.length_c   1.000
_cell.angle_alpha   90.00
_cell.angle_beta   90.00
_cell.angle_gamma   90.00
#
_symmetry.space_group_name_H-M   'P 1'
#
loop_
_entity.id
_entity.type
_entity.pdbx_description
1 polymer ?
#
loop_
_entity_poly.entity_id
_entity_poly.type
_entity_poly.pdbx_seq_one_letter_code
_entity_poly.pdbx_strand_id
1 'polypeptide(L)'
;VVLSRTVRETNGFYTVPDILTLWRLLGQLTAEEERRIFVIGGAECYRLLLPYVWRAYVTRLSGSYDADVFFPSLDGFSMTSSRAGEDCIFEVYERV
;
A
#
# COMPACT_ATOMS: atom_id res chain seq x y z
N VAL A 1 4.54 -7.55 7.64
CA VAL A 1 5.54 -8.12 6.70
C VAL A 1 6.35 -7.01 6.06
N VAL A 2 7.64 -7.18 5.98
CA VAL A 2 8.57 -6.26 5.33
C VAL A 2 9.11 -6.90 4.04
N LEU A 3 8.97 -6.19 2.92
CA LEU A 3 9.55 -6.60 1.64
C LEU A 3 10.88 -5.87 1.46
N SER A 4 11.99 -6.60 1.48
CA SER A 4 13.32 -6.02 1.35
C SER A 4 14.32 -7.02 0.79
N ARG A 5 15.15 -6.57 -0.15
CA ARG A 5 16.23 -7.38 -0.72
C ARG A 5 17.50 -7.37 0.12
N THR A 6 17.65 -6.40 1.01
CA THR A 6 18.87 -6.19 1.78
C THR A 6 18.71 -6.46 3.26
N VAL A 7 17.55 -6.16 3.84
CA VAL A 7 17.26 -6.43 5.24
C VAL A 7 16.73 -7.86 5.36
N ARG A 8 17.40 -8.71 6.14
CA ARG A 8 17.01 -10.11 6.29
C ARG A 8 16.14 -10.38 7.50
N GLU A 9 16.28 -9.56 8.52
CA GLU A 9 15.52 -9.69 9.76
C GLU A 9 15.11 -8.33 10.27
N THR A 10 13.84 -8.19 10.62
CA THR A 10 13.31 -7.01 11.29
C THR A 10 12.57 -7.47 12.53
N ASN A 11 12.97 -6.96 13.67
CA ASN A 11 12.45 -7.41 14.96
C ASN A 11 10.93 -7.25 15.04
N GLY A 12 10.23 -8.34 15.32
CA GLY A 12 8.77 -8.35 15.41
C GLY A 12 8.01 -8.41 14.09
N PHE A 13 8.71 -8.49 12.94
CA PHE A 13 8.10 -8.53 11.61
C PHE A 13 8.65 -9.66 10.78
N TYR A 14 7.79 -10.27 9.96
CA TYR A 14 8.25 -11.16 8.90
C TYR A 14 8.92 -10.32 7.81
N THR A 15 10.06 -10.78 7.32
CA THR A 15 10.79 -10.10 6.24
C THR A 15 10.92 -11.06 5.06
N VAL A 16 10.58 -10.61 3.87
CA VAL A 16 10.64 -11.40 2.64
C VAL A 16 11.42 -10.64 1.56
N PRO A 17 12.22 -11.36 0.72
CA PRO A 17 13.09 -10.71 -0.27
C PRO A 17 12.39 -10.35 -1.57
N ASP A 18 11.27 -10.97 -1.90
CA ASP A 18 10.62 -10.80 -3.20
C ASP A 18 9.10 -11.01 -3.11
N ILE A 19 8.41 -10.66 -4.20
CA ILE A 19 6.96 -10.76 -4.29
C ILE A 19 6.46 -12.20 -4.22
N LEU A 20 7.17 -13.14 -4.83
CA LEU A 20 6.74 -14.55 -4.80
C LEU A 20 6.73 -15.09 -3.38
N THR A 21 7.78 -14.81 -2.61
CA THR A 21 7.84 -15.19 -1.20
C THR A 21 6.77 -14.48 -0.38
N LEU A 22 6.50 -13.21 -0.71
CA LEU A 22 5.41 -12.46 -0.07
C LEU A 22 4.05 -13.14 -0.28
N TRP A 23 3.73 -13.54 -1.51
CA TRP A 23 2.45 -14.22 -1.80
C TRP A 23 2.32 -15.53 -1.04
N ARG A 24 3.39 -16.29 -0.94
CA ARG A 24 3.39 -17.54 -0.18
C ARG A 24 3.11 -17.30 1.31
N LEU A 25 3.80 -16.31 1.89
CA LEU A 25 3.60 -15.97 3.30
C LEU A 25 2.18 -15.47 3.56
N LEU A 26 1.66 -14.57 2.72
CA LEU A 26 0.29 -14.06 2.88
C LEU A 26 -0.74 -15.17 2.77
N GLY A 27 -0.52 -16.13 1.86
CA GLY A 27 -1.38 -17.31 1.75
C GLY A 27 -1.40 -18.13 3.04
N GLN A 28 -0.24 -18.31 3.67
CA GLN A 28 -0.14 -19.04 4.95
C GLN A 28 -0.83 -18.27 6.08
N LEU A 29 -0.61 -16.96 6.16
CA LEU A 29 -1.18 -16.13 7.21
C LEU A 29 -2.70 -15.98 7.13
N THR A 30 -3.28 -16.15 5.93
CA THR A 30 -4.72 -16.00 5.71
C THR A 30 -5.46 -17.32 5.52
N ALA A 31 -4.76 -18.46 5.58
CA ALA A 31 -5.32 -19.77 5.26
C ALA A 31 -6.43 -20.23 6.23
N GLU A 32 -6.33 -19.87 7.50
CA GLU A 32 -7.24 -20.36 8.54
C GLU A 32 -8.25 -19.32 9.00
N GLU A 33 -8.03 -18.04 8.70
CA GLU A 33 -8.97 -16.99 9.06
C GLU A 33 -8.93 -15.86 8.03
N GLU A 34 -10.09 -15.23 7.84
CA GLU A 34 -10.21 -14.09 6.95
C GLU A 34 -9.48 -12.89 7.55
N ARG A 35 -8.52 -12.34 6.81
CA ARG A 35 -7.75 -11.17 7.21
C ARG A 35 -7.74 -10.14 6.10
N ARG A 36 -7.81 -8.87 6.49
CA ARG A 36 -7.60 -7.78 5.56
C ARG A 36 -6.10 -7.52 5.43
N ILE A 37 -5.67 -7.22 4.21
CA ILE A 37 -4.27 -6.94 3.92
C ILE A 37 -4.16 -5.49 3.48
N PHE A 38 -3.31 -4.72 4.17
CA PHE A 38 -3.05 -3.32 3.87
C PHE A 38 -1.60 -3.13 3.45
N VAL A 39 -1.40 -2.36 2.37
CA VAL A 39 -0.07 -1.93 1.94
C VAL A 39 0.13 -0.50 2.46
N ILE A 40 1.12 -0.31 3.32
CA ILE A 40 1.33 0.97 4.00
C ILE A 40 2.62 1.69 3.61
N GLY A 41 3.28 1.23 2.57
CA GLY A 41 4.44 1.89 2.01
C GLY A 41 5.65 0.96 1.90
N GLY A 42 6.81 1.44 1.52
CA GLY A 42 6.95 2.76 0.85
C GLY A 42 6.64 2.77 -0.63
N ALA A 43 7.19 3.78 -1.33
CA ALA A 43 6.89 3.99 -2.74
C ALA A 43 7.16 2.78 -3.62
N GLU A 44 8.24 2.04 -3.38
CA GLU A 44 8.55 0.84 -4.14
C GLU A 44 7.51 -0.26 -3.91
N CYS A 45 7.05 -0.45 -2.67
CA CYS A 45 5.98 -1.39 -2.37
C CYS A 45 4.66 -0.99 -3.02
N TYR A 46 4.33 0.31 -3.02
CA TYR A 46 3.15 0.80 -3.74
C TYR A 46 3.25 0.51 -5.22
N ARG A 47 4.40 0.78 -5.84
CA ARG A 47 4.62 0.54 -7.26
C ARG A 47 4.45 -0.94 -7.62
N LEU A 48 5.00 -1.82 -6.81
CA LEU A 48 4.96 -3.27 -7.06
C LEU A 48 3.59 -3.88 -6.79
N LEU A 49 2.88 -3.39 -5.79
CA LEU A 49 1.66 -4.04 -5.30
C LEU A 49 0.37 -3.38 -5.76
N LEU A 50 0.42 -2.13 -6.26
CA LEU A 50 -0.77 -1.42 -6.72
C LEU A 50 -1.59 -2.19 -7.76
N PRO A 51 -0.99 -2.94 -8.71
CA PRO A 51 -1.78 -3.74 -9.66
C PRO A 51 -2.68 -4.79 -9.01
N TYR A 52 -2.42 -5.17 -7.77
CA TYR A 52 -3.18 -6.19 -7.05
C TYR A 52 -4.14 -5.61 -6.01
N VAL A 53 -4.08 -4.32 -5.78
CA VAL A 53 -4.93 -3.62 -4.80
C VAL A 53 -6.25 -3.24 -5.46
N TRP A 54 -7.38 -3.39 -4.75
CA TRP A 54 -8.67 -2.99 -5.28
C TRP A 54 -9.20 -1.69 -4.69
N ARG A 55 -8.66 -1.23 -3.56
CA ARG A 55 -9.04 0.02 -2.92
C ARG A 55 -7.82 0.77 -2.41
N ALA A 56 -7.78 2.06 -2.63
CA ALA A 56 -6.73 2.93 -2.13
C ALA A 56 -7.32 4.04 -1.28
N TYR A 57 -6.76 4.22 -0.08
CA TYR A 57 -7.07 5.33 0.80
C TYR A 57 -5.97 6.38 0.64
N VAL A 58 -6.35 7.57 0.21
CA VAL A 58 -5.39 8.64 -0.10
C VAL A 58 -5.71 9.85 0.75
N THR A 59 -4.70 10.36 1.43
CA THR A 59 -4.79 11.65 2.13
C THR A 59 -4.01 12.68 1.33
N ARG A 60 -4.72 13.70 0.82
CA ARG A 60 -4.09 14.81 0.12
C ARG A 60 -3.86 15.95 1.10
N LEU A 61 -2.61 16.35 1.24
CA LEU A 61 -2.24 17.46 2.10
C LEU A 61 -2.41 18.76 1.33
N SER A 62 -2.87 19.82 2.03
CA SER A 62 -2.93 21.17 1.46
C SER A 62 -1.52 21.74 1.30
N GLY A 63 -1.30 22.48 0.21
CA GLY A 63 -0.02 23.12 -0.07
C GLY A 63 0.90 22.28 -0.96
N SER A 64 2.06 22.86 -1.26
CA SER A 64 3.09 22.21 -2.05
C SER A 64 4.24 21.77 -1.14
N TYR A 65 4.70 20.55 -1.33
CA TYR A 65 5.80 19.97 -0.56
C TYR A 65 6.87 19.47 -1.52
N ASP A 66 8.13 19.69 -1.18
CA ASP A 66 9.24 19.07 -1.90
C ASP A 66 9.25 17.59 -1.57
N ALA A 67 9.29 16.77 -2.62
CA ALA A 67 9.32 15.31 -2.44
C ALA A 67 10.24 14.68 -3.48
N ASP A 68 11.08 13.73 -3.03
CA ASP A 68 11.94 12.95 -3.92
C ASP A 68 11.20 11.78 -4.55
N VAL A 69 10.09 11.35 -3.92
CA VAL A 69 9.35 10.16 -4.33
C VAL A 69 7.87 10.50 -4.36
N PHE A 70 7.21 10.10 -5.44
CA PHE A 70 5.79 10.36 -5.66
C PHE A 70 4.98 9.08 -5.61
N PHE A 71 3.71 9.20 -5.20
CA PHE A 71 2.77 8.08 -5.22
C PHE A 71 2.53 7.64 -6.67
N PRO A 72 2.43 6.32 -6.93
CA PRO A 72 2.15 5.83 -8.28
C PRO A 72 0.82 6.34 -8.82
N SER A 73 0.68 6.31 -10.16
CA SER A 73 -0.56 6.69 -10.82
C SER A 73 -1.73 5.83 -10.37
N LEU A 74 -2.88 6.45 -10.16
CA LEU A 74 -4.14 5.77 -9.86
C LEU A 74 -4.98 5.47 -11.11
N ASP A 75 -4.33 5.36 -12.27
CA ASP A 75 -5.00 4.95 -13.50
C ASP A 75 -5.67 3.58 -13.29
N GLY A 76 -6.90 3.45 -13.74
CA GLY A 76 -7.70 2.24 -13.50
C GLY A 76 -8.48 2.25 -12.21
N PHE A 77 -8.37 3.32 -11.42
CA PHE A 77 -9.17 3.53 -10.21
C PHE A 77 -10.15 4.69 -10.41
N SER A 78 -11.26 4.64 -9.71
CA SER A 78 -12.26 5.70 -9.67
C SER A 78 -12.47 6.16 -8.24
N MET A 79 -12.55 7.48 -8.03
CA MET A 79 -12.80 8.01 -6.69
C MET A 79 -14.24 7.71 -6.29
N THR A 80 -14.42 7.04 -5.16
CA THR A 80 -15.74 6.66 -4.64
C THR A 80 -16.15 7.48 -3.44
N SER A 81 -15.22 8.16 -2.79
CA SER A 81 -15.51 8.97 -1.61
C SER A 81 -14.48 10.08 -1.47
N SER A 82 -14.92 11.22 -0.96
CA SER A 82 -14.04 12.35 -0.64
C SER A 82 -14.60 13.06 0.57
N ARG A 83 -13.73 13.35 1.54
CA ARG A 83 -14.12 14.06 2.75
C ARG A 83 -13.05 15.08 3.12
N ALA A 84 -13.47 16.33 3.34
CA ALA A 84 -12.55 17.38 3.80
C ALA A 84 -12.20 17.14 5.28
N GLY A 85 -10.91 17.23 5.57
CA GLY A 85 -10.37 17.27 6.92
C GLY A 85 -9.74 18.63 7.18
N GLU A 86 -9.05 18.75 8.32
CA GLU A 86 -8.29 19.96 8.63
C GLU A 86 -6.98 19.92 7.85
N ASP A 87 -6.79 20.87 6.93
CA ASP A 87 -5.63 20.98 6.05
C ASP A 87 -5.38 19.76 5.15
N CYS A 88 -6.40 18.95 4.92
CA CYS A 88 -6.27 17.78 4.05
C CYS A 88 -7.62 17.36 3.47
N ILE A 89 -7.56 16.45 2.50
CA ILE A 89 -8.73 15.80 1.92
C ILE A 89 -8.50 14.29 1.99
N PHE A 90 -9.46 13.58 2.55
CA PHE A 90 -9.44 12.11 2.58
C PHE A 90 -10.22 11.58 1.38
N GLU A 91 -9.58 10.78 0.57
CA GLU A 91 -10.16 10.23 -0.65
C GLU A 91 -10.09 8.72 -0.63
N VAL A 92 -11.10 8.08 -1.20
CA VAL A 92 -11.11 6.63 -1.41
C VAL A 92 -11.27 6.37 -2.90
N TYR A 93 -10.40 5.52 -3.43
CA TYR A 93 -10.42 5.09 -4.81
C TYR A 93 -10.63 3.58 -4.87
N GLU A 94 -11.43 3.14 -5.81
CA GLU A 94 -11.66 1.72 -6.05
C GLU A 94 -11.34 1.38 -7.51
N ARG A 95 -10.83 0.16 -7.72
CA ARG A 95 -10.52 -0.31 -9.07
C ARG A 95 -11.80 -0.42 -9.89
N VAL A 96 -11.72 0.08 -11.08
CA VAL A 96 -12.83 0.04 -12.04
C VAL A 96 -12.94 -1.33 -12.71
#